data_f4788e2a40f4a3e7b6d9c53425233edb
#
_entry.id   f4788e2a40f4a3e7b6d9c53425233edb
#
_cell.length_a   1.000
_cell.length_b   1.000
_cell.length_c   1.000
_cell.angle_alpha   90.00
_cell.angle_beta   90.00
_cell.angle_gamma   90.00
#
_symmetry.space_group_name_H-M   'P 1'
#
loop_
_entity.id
_entity.type
_entity.pdbx_description
1 polymer ?
#
loop_
_entity_poly.entity_id
_entity_poly.type
_entity_poly.pdbx_seq_one_letter_code
_entity_poly.pdbx_strand_id
1 'polypeptide(L)'
;MSHILFSPKMKLADVLLTNYKLLLVLNRFDIHLGFGEKSVDEVCRKQDIPTSLFLLVCNVYTFADYLPQEKDLQSFDTESLMRYLLSSHLYYKQKCLPGINSKLNDVAKKLDEKTARVLQRFYNDYQTEVLNHFEYEENVAFPYINYVAKGDHTAAYNIGQYEENHSNIDEKLNDLKNIIIKYLPYVDAQEELNALLFDLFELEDDFRKHTLMEDKVLVPLVSQLEQK
;
A
#
# COMPACT_ATOMS: atom_id res chain seq x y z
N MET A 1 -23.32 7.21 6.12
CA MET A 1 -23.31 7.45 7.59
C MET A 1 -22.04 8.21 7.91
N SER A 2 -22.10 9.27 8.76
CA SER A 2 -20.87 9.95 9.18
C SER A 2 -20.14 9.03 10.17
N HIS A 3 -18.99 8.52 9.78
CA HIS A 3 -18.12 7.78 10.69
C HIS A 3 -17.43 8.75 11.66
N ILE A 4 -17.24 8.31 12.90
CA ILE A 4 -16.36 9.02 13.84
C ILE A 4 -14.93 8.63 13.46
N LEU A 5 -14.19 9.59 12.90
CA LEU A 5 -12.78 9.38 12.53
C LEU A 5 -11.91 9.21 13.78
N PHE A 6 -10.80 8.52 13.60
CA PHE A 6 -9.81 8.39 14.66
C PHE A 6 -9.22 9.75 15.05
N SER A 7 -8.88 9.89 16.32
CA SER A 7 -8.36 11.14 16.89
C SER A 7 -7.09 10.91 17.71
N PRO A 8 -6.25 11.94 17.91
CA PRO A 8 -4.99 11.84 18.65
C PRO A 8 -5.11 11.32 20.08
N LYS A 9 -6.26 11.55 20.71
CA LYS A 9 -6.52 11.18 22.12
C LYS A 9 -7.05 9.76 22.30
N MET A 10 -7.43 9.07 21.21
CA MET A 10 -7.85 7.66 21.29
C MET A 10 -6.67 6.79 21.66
N LYS A 11 -6.91 5.75 22.45
CA LYS A 11 -5.89 4.73 22.72
C LYS A 11 -5.56 3.99 21.43
N LEU A 12 -4.27 3.82 21.16
CA LEU A 12 -3.84 3.12 19.94
C LEU A 12 -4.34 1.66 19.91
N ALA A 13 -4.45 1.02 21.07
CA ALA A 13 -5.03 -0.32 21.18
C ALA A 13 -6.49 -0.36 20.68
N ASP A 14 -7.32 0.62 21.05
CA ASP A 14 -8.72 0.66 20.62
C ASP A 14 -8.82 0.92 19.10
N VAL A 15 -7.96 1.77 18.56
CA VAL A 15 -7.86 2.02 17.11
C VAL A 15 -7.50 0.72 16.38
N LEU A 16 -6.51 -0.02 16.87
CA LEU A 16 -6.09 -1.29 16.26
C LEU A 16 -7.18 -2.37 16.34
N LEU A 17 -7.91 -2.45 17.46
CA LEU A 17 -9.00 -3.40 17.64
C LEU A 17 -10.21 -3.12 16.73
N THR A 18 -10.35 -1.89 16.23
CA THR A 18 -11.37 -1.53 15.23
C THR A 18 -11.11 -2.17 13.87
N ASN A 19 -9.82 -2.28 13.48
CA ASN A 19 -9.43 -2.85 12.21
C ASN A 19 -8.05 -3.52 12.31
N TYR A 20 -7.99 -4.84 12.24
CA TYR A 20 -6.74 -5.60 12.32
C TYR A 20 -5.75 -5.30 11.18
N LYS A 21 -6.21 -4.80 10.04
CA LYS A 21 -5.34 -4.40 8.91
C LYS A 21 -4.40 -3.25 9.28
N LEU A 22 -4.71 -2.51 10.34
CA LEU A 22 -3.82 -1.48 10.87
C LEU A 22 -2.51 -2.05 11.42
N LEU A 23 -2.38 -3.38 11.61
CA LEU A 23 -1.09 -4.02 11.88
C LEU A 23 -0.07 -3.76 10.76
N LEU A 24 -0.51 -3.73 9.49
CA LEU A 24 0.34 -3.36 8.35
C LEU A 24 0.79 -1.89 8.45
N VAL A 25 -0.13 -1.02 8.84
CA VAL A 25 0.16 0.42 9.04
C VAL A 25 1.18 0.61 10.16
N LEU A 26 1.00 -0.06 11.31
CA LEU A 26 1.98 0.00 12.42
C LEU A 26 3.38 -0.38 11.95
N ASN A 27 3.50 -1.49 11.21
CA ASN A 27 4.79 -1.98 10.70
C ASN A 27 5.47 -0.96 9.75
N ARG A 28 4.70 -0.24 8.93
CA ARG A 28 5.22 0.77 8.00
C ARG A 28 5.72 2.02 8.69
N PHE A 29 5.18 2.32 9.86
CA PHE A 29 5.66 3.39 10.74
C PHE A 29 6.65 2.92 11.81
N ASP A 30 7.11 1.67 11.74
CA ASP A 30 8.00 1.03 12.73
C ASP A 30 7.45 1.08 14.17
N ILE A 31 6.12 1.03 14.31
CA ILE A 31 5.45 1.00 15.61
C ILE A 31 5.34 -0.45 16.09
N HIS A 32 6.07 -0.77 17.15
CA HIS A 32 6.04 -2.09 17.74
C HIS A 32 4.87 -2.26 18.72
N LEU A 33 4.32 -3.49 18.77
CA LEU A 33 3.30 -3.85 19.76
C LEU A 33 3.84 -3.72 21.21
N GLY A 34 2.94 -3.66 22.17
CA GLY A 34 3.30 -3.48 23.57
C GLY A 34 3.29 -2.01 24.01
N PHE A 35 2.57 -1.14 23.30
CA PHE A 35 2.42 0.29 23.62
C PHE A 35 1.49 0.55 24.83
N GLY A 36 0.81 -0.48 25.36
CA GLY A 36 -0.08 -0.39 26.53
C GLY A 36 -1.29 0.51 26.29
N GLU A 37 -1.62 1.33 27.28
CA GLU A 37 -2.76 2.25 27.27
C GLU A 37 -2.49 3.59 26.60
N LYS A 38 -1.36 3.75 25.91
CA LYS A 38 -0.98 5.02 25.29
C LYS A 38 -1.92 5.45 24.19
N SER A 39 -2.16 6.75 24.13
CA SER A 39 -2.88 7.37 23.01
C SER A 39 -2.06 7.32 21.71
N VAL A 40 -2.74 7.51 20.59
CA VAL A 40 -2.11 7.63 19.26
C VAL A 40 -1.02 8.72 19.29
N ASP A 41 -1.33 9.89 19.83
CA ASP A 41 -0.40 11.02 19.90
C ASP A 41 0.84 10.71 20.74
N GLU A 42 0.68 10.04 21.89
CA GLU A 42 1.82 9.65 22.74
C GLU A 42 2.76 8.65 22.03
N VAL A 43 2.21 7.72 21.25
CA VAL A 43 3.01 6.76 20.49
C VAL A 43 3.71 7.44 19.33
N CYS A 44 3.00 8.25 18.55
CA CYS A 44 3.54 8.95 17.40
C CYS A 44 4.67 9.91 17.79
N ARG A 45 4.47 10.73 18.84
CA ARG A 45 5.51 11.65 19.33
C ARG A 45 6.77 10.95 19.81
N LYS A 46 6.63 9.78 20.42
CA LYS A 46 7.80 9.02 20.89
C LYS A 46 8.70 8.56 19.74
N GLN A 47 8.16 8.43 18.55
CA GLN A 47 8.83 7.89 17.36
C GLN A 47 9.02 8.93 16.26
N ASP A 48 8.79 10.21 16.57
CA ASP A 48 8.90 11.32 15.61
C ASP A 48 8.05 11.12 14.34
N ILE A 49 6.82 10.60 14.55
CA ILE A 49 5.83 10.38 13.49
C ILE A 49 4.82 11.53 13.53
N PRO A 50 4.54 12.23 12.42
CA PRO A 50 3.42 13.17 12.36
C PRO A 50 2.10 12.48 12.68
N THR A 51 1.49 12.81 13.83
CA THR A 51 0.24 12.18 14.29
C THR A 51 -0.88 12.32 13.26
N SER A 52 -0.92 13.45 12.55
CA SER A 52 -1.89 13.72 11.47
C SER A 52 -1.76 12.74 10.31
N LEU A 53 -0.53 12.48 9.83
CA LEU A 53 -0.27 11.51 8.77
C LEU A 53 -0.66 10.10 9.21
N PHE A 54 -0.27 9.69 10.41
CA PHE A 54 -0.62 8.39 10.95
C PHE A 54 -2.14 8.18 11.02
N LEU A 55 -2.87 9.17 11.55
CA LEU A 55 -4.34 9.13 11.63
C LEU A 55 -5.00 9.14 10.25
N LEU A 56 -4.47 9.91 9.29
CA LEU A 56 -4.96 9.93 7.92
C LEU A 56 -4.87 8.54 7.30
N VAL A 57 -3.70 7.89 7.41
CA VAL A 57 -3.49 6.52 6.92
C VAL A 57 -4.45 5.54 7.63
N CYS A 58 -4.56 5.60 8.95
CA CYS A 58 -5.49 4.74 9.71
C CYS A 58 -6.94 4.91 9.25
N ASN A 59 -7.37 6.15 8.97
CA ASN A 59 -8.73 6.43 8.48
C ASN A 59 -8.94 5.88 7.06
N VAL A 60 -7.98 6.04 6.15
CA VAL A 60 -8.00 5.46 4.80
C VAL A 60 -8.11 3.94 4.85
N TYR A 61 -7.39 3.29 5.77
CA TYR A 61 -7.40 1.84 5.91
C TYR A 61 -8.69 1.30 6.53
N THR A 62 -9.41 2.12 7.30
CA THR A 62 -10.55 1.64 8.10
C THR A 62 -11.90 2.02 7.51
N PHE A 63 -12.02 3.21 6.94
CA PHE A 63 -13.31 3.72 6.49
C PHE A 63 -13.34 3.78 4.95
N ALA A 64 -14.12 2.88 4.34
CA ALA A 64 -14.16 2.72 2.88
C ALA A 64 -14.57 4.01 2.12
N ASP A 65 -15.43 4.83 2.73
CA ASP A 65 -15.91 6.09 2.16
C ASP A 65 -15.05 7.30 2.56
N TYR A 66 -13.95 7.08 3.31
CA TYR A 66 -13.09 8.19 3.70
C TYR A 66 -12.17 8.58 2.56
N LEU A 67 -12.27 9.85 2.17
CA LEU A 67 -11.37 10.48 1.20
C LEU A 67 -10.61 11.62 1.89
N PRO A 68 -9.28 11.64 1.82
CA PRO A 68 -8.46 12.75 2.29
C PRO A 68 -8.92 14.09 1.71
N GLN A 69 -8.93 15.13 2.53
CA GLN A 69 -9.33 16.47 2.13
C GLN A 69 -8.12 17.40 2.12
N GLU A 70 -8.20 18.50 1.40
CA GLU A 70 -7.09 19.48 1.27
C GLU A 70 -6.55 19.97 2.63
N LYS A 71 -7.41 20.15 3.62
CA LYS A 71 -7.01 20.52 5.00
C LYS A 71 -6.12 19.49 5.67
N ASP A 72 -6.28 18.20 5.30
CA ASP A 72 -5.51 17.11 5.88
C ASP A 72 -4.07 17.13 5.34
N LEU A 73 -3.86 17.63 4.11
CA LEU A 73 -2.56 17.71 3.44
C LEU A 73 -1.61 18.74 4.06
N GLN A 74 -2.12 19.74 4.75
CA GLN A 74 -1.32 20.82 5.35
C GLN A 74 -0.73 20.46 6.71
N SER A 75 -1.01 19.28 7.22
CA SER A 75 -0.69 18.88 8.59
C SER A 75 0.55 18.01 8.75
N PHE A 76 1.25 17.67 7.65
CA PHE A 76 2.49 16.90 7.62
C PHE A 76 3.32 17.31 6.38
N ASP A 77 4.60 16.91 6.38
CA ASP A 77 5.51 17.19 5.27
C ASP A 77 5.58 16.02 4.26
N THR A 78 6.05 16.35 3.05
CA THR A 78 6.25 15.38 1.96
C THR A 78 7.24 14.27 2.33
N GLU A 79 8.28 14.59 3.11
CA GLU A 79 9.31 13.64 3.51
C GLU A 79 8.72 12.50 4.35
N SER A 80 7.87 12.83 5.32
CA SER A 80 7.18 11.84 6.17
C SER A 80 6.24 10.94 5.36
N LEU A 81 5.51 11.52 4.39
CA LEU A 81 4.65 10.75 3.50
C LEU A 81 5.47 9.81 2.60
N MET A 82 6.54 10.30 1.97
CA MET A 82 7.40 9.46 1.13
C MET A 82 8.07 8.35 1.94
N ARG A 83 8.48 8.61 3.17
CA ARG A 83 9.02 7.57 4.07
C ARG A 83 8.01 6.45 4.31
N TYR A 84 6.74 6.80 4.52
CA TYR A 84 5.65 5.82 4.64
C TYR A 84 5.46 5.01 3.35
N LEU A 85 5.43 5.65 2.17
CA LEU A 85 5.28 4.98 0.88
C LEU A 85 6.46 4.05 0.59
N LEU A 86 7.69 4.51 0.79
CA LEU A 86 8.90 3.69 0.65
C LEU A 86 8.90 2.47 1.59
N SER A 87 8.44 2.64 2.83
CA SER A 87 8.28 1.52 3.77
C SER A 87 7.22 0.53 3.29
N SER A 88 6.17 0.99 2.60
CA SER A 88 5.18 0.14 1.94
C SER A 88 5.80 -0.66 0.79
N HIS A 89 6.58 -0.02 -0.09
CA HIS A 89 7.31 -0.71 -1.17
C HIS A 89 8.24 -1.80 -0.62
N LEU A 90 8.96 -1.50 0.46
CA LEU A 90 9.85 -2.46 1.10
C LEU A 90 9.07 -3.68 1.62
N TYR A 91 7.91 -3.46 2.23
CA TYR A 91 7.02 -4.54 2.66
C TYR A 91 6.55 -5.39 1.48
N TYR A 92 6.08 -4.78 0.38
CA TYR A 92 5.66 -5.52 -0.81
C TYR A 92 6.81 -6.33 -1.40
N LYS A 93 7.96 -5.71 -1.62
CA LYS A 93 9.15 -6.36 -2.23
C LYS A 93 9.72 -7.49 -1.39
N GLN A 94 9.77 -7.32 -0.07
CA GLN A 94 10.49 -8.26 0.80
C GLN A 94 9.62 -9.28 1.52
N LYS A 95 8.33 -9.01 1.68
CA LYS A 95 7.43 -9.87 2.48
C LYS A 95 6.25 -10.36 1.66
N CYS A 96 5.45 -9.43 1.13
CA CYS A 96 4.16 -9.77 0.52
C CYS A 96 4.34 -10.59 -0.77
N LEU A 97 5.01 -10.04 -1.78
CA LEU A 97 5.21 -10.71 -3.07
C LEU A 97 5.98 -12.04 -2.94
N PRO A 98 7.10 -12.12 -2.19
CA PRO A 98 7.77 -13.41 -1.97
C PRO A 98 6.90 -14.45 -1.24
N GLY A 99 6.09 -14.01 -0.26
CA GLY A 99 5.17 -14.89 0.47
C GLY A 99 4.11 -15.52 -0.44
N ILE A 100 3.48 -14.69 -1.29
CA ILE A 100 2.51 -15.13 -2.29
C ILE A 100 3.16 -16.09 -3.29
N ASN A 101 4.36 -15.75 -3.79
CA ASN A 101 5.10 -16.62 -4.73
C ASN A 101 5.40 -18.00 -4.11
N SER A 102 5.76 -18.06 -2.84
CA SER A 102 5.98 -19.33 -2.15
C SER A 102 4.72 -20.18 -2.12
N LYS A 103 3.58 -19.63 -1.71
CA LYS A 103 2.28 -20.34 -1.68
C LYS A 103 1.84 -20.77 -3.07
N LEU A 104 2.02 -19.92 -4.08
CA LEU A 104 1.70 -20.23 -5.46
C LEU A 104 2.53 -21.39 -5.98
N ASN A 105 3.83 -21.45 -5.66
CA ASN A 105 4.69 -22.57 -6.01
C ASN A 105 4.27 -23.87 -5.31
N ASP A 106 3.78 -23.82 -4.07
CA ASP A 106 3.28 -25.01 -3.38
C ASP A 106 2.01 -25.55 -4.03
N VAL A 107 1.09 -24.67 -4.47
CA VAL A 107 -0.07 -25.05 -5.29
C VAL A 107 0.37 -25.61 -6.64
N ALA A 108 1.32 -24.96 -7.31
CA ALA A 108 1.80 -25.38 -8.65
C ALA A 108 2.39 -26.78 -8.65
N LYS A 109 3.03 -27.24 -7.58
CA LYS A 109 3.56 -28.61 -7.45
C LYS A 109 2.47 -29.69 -7.49
N LYS A 110 1.22 -29.34 -7.21
CA LYS A 110 0.06 -30.24 -7.20
C LYS A 110 -0.75 -30.19 -8.52
N LEU A 111 -0.41 -29.30 -9.42
CA LEU A 111 -1.05 -29.13 -10.73
C LEU A 111 -0.30 -29.90 -11.83
N ASP A 112 -0.97 -30.13 -12.97
CA ASP A 112 -0.26 -30.55 -14.18
C ASP A 112 0.69 -29.45 -14.67
N GLU A 113 1.73 -29.84 -15.39
CA GLU A 113 2.83 -28.96 -15.79
C GLU A 113 2.33 -27.76 -16.63
N LYS A 114 1.34 -27.93 -17.49
CA LYS A 114 0.79 -26.86 -18.34
C LYS A 114 0.07 -25.82 -17.50
N THR A 115 -0.80 -26.25 -16.61
CA THR A 115 -1.59 -25.38 -15.71
C THR A 115 -0.67 -24.65 -14.73
N ALA A 116 0.31 -25.35 -14.15
CA ALA A 116 1.31 -24.74 -13.28
C ALA A 116 2.09 -23.62 -13.97
N ARG A 117 2.57 -23.84 -15.20
CA ARG A 117 3.28 -22.81 -15.99
C ARG A 117 2.41 -21.59 -16.28
N VAL A 118 1.14 -21.78 -16.61
CA VAL A 118 0.21 -20.67 -16.87
C VAL A 118 0.04 -19.85 -15.60
N LEU A 119 -0.24 -20.48 -14.46
CA LEU A 119 -0.42 -19.79 -13.18
C LEU A 119 0.82 -19.01 -12.76
N GLN A 120 2.00 -19.64 -12.86
CA GLN A 120 3.28 -18.98 -12.54
C GLN A 120 3.57 -17.78 -13.46
N ARG A 121 3.26 -17.91 -14.77
CA ARG A 121 3.46 -16.83 -15.73
C ARG A 121 2.60 -15.61 -15.37
N PHE A 122 1.31 -15.79 -15.11
CA PHE A 122 0.43 -14.68 -14.73
C PHE A 122 0.91 -13.97 -13.46
N TYR A 123 1.35 -14.73 -12.47
CA TYR A 123 1.90 -14.14 -11.26
C TYR A 123 3.22 -13.37 -11.52
N ASN A 124 4.12 -13.94 -12.30
CA ASN A 124 5.39 -13.30 -12.64
C ASN A 124 5.18 -12.01 -13.45
N ASP A 125 4.23 -12.01 -14.38
CA ASP A 125 3.85 -10.83 -15.17
C ASP A 125 3.29 -9.73 -14.24
N TYR A 126 2.44 -10.10 -13.28
CA TYR A 126 1.93 -9.19 -12.24
C TYR A 126 3.06 -8.65 -11.36
N GLN A 127 3.89 -9.52 -10.81
CA GLN A 127 5.02 -9.14 -9.94
C GLN A 127 5.97 -8.18 -10.66
N THR A 128 6.28 -8.46 -11.93
CA THR A 128 7.16 -7.60 -12.74
C THR A 128 6.56 -6.20 -12.90
N GLU A 129 5.27 -6.08 -13.15
CA GLU A 129 4.57 -4.80 -13.26
C GLU A 129 4.66 -3.98 -11.96
N VAL A 130 4.35 -4.61 -10.83
CA VAL A 130 4.44 -3.97 -9.51
C VAL A 130 5.87 -3.50 -9.22
N LEU A 131 6.87 -4.32 -9.52
CA LEU A 131 8.27 -3.96 -9.28
C LEU A 131 8.74 -2.82 -10.18
N ASN A 132 8.35 -2.80 -11.46
CA ASN A 132 8.65 -1.72 -12.39
C ASN A 132 7.99 -0.40 -11.95
N HIS A 133 6.74 -0.47 -11.46
CA HIS A 133 6.03 0.68 -10.91
C HIS A 133 6.81 1.29 -9.73
N PHE A 134 7.18 0.48 -8.73
CA PHE A 134 7.98 0.96 -7.61
C PHE A 134 9.36 1.48 -8.03
N GLU A 135 10.00 0.84 -9.02
CA GLU A 135 11.30 1.31 -9.53
C GLU A 135 11.18 2.69 -10.17
N TYR A 136 10.12 2.94 -10.94
CA TYR A 136 9.84 4.26 -11.50
C TYR A 136 9.61 5.30 -10.40
N GLU A 137 8.83 4.99 -9.38
CA GLU A 137 8.56 5.92 -8.29
C GLU A 137 9.83 6.25 -7.49
N GLU A 138 10.59 5.24 -7.10
CA GLU A 138 11.80 5.40 -6.31
C GLU A 138 12.92 6.11 -7.05
N ASN A 139 13.04 5.92 -8.37
CA ASN A 139 14.16 6.47 -9.16
C ASN A 139 13.82 7.74 -9.93
N VAL A 140 12.53 8.03 -10.17
CA VAL A 140 12.09 9.19 -10.96
C VAL A 140 11.19 10.12 -10.14
N ALA A 141 10.04 9.64 -9.67
CA ALA A 141 9.04 10.48 -9.04
C ALA A 141 9.49 11.02 -7.67
N PHE A 142 9.94 10.17 -6.76
CA PHE A 142 10.33 10.57 -5.42
C PHE A 142 11.57 11.50 -5.37
N PRO A 143 12.62 11.30 -6.18
CA PRO A 143 13.69 12.28 -6.33
C PRO A 143 13.18 13.64 -6.79
N TYR A 144 12.29 13.67 -7.80
CA TYR A 144 11.66 14.91 -8.26
C TYR A 144 10.88 15.61 -7.14
N ILE A 145 10.05 14.88 -6.42
CA ILE A 145 9.27 15.42 -5.28
C ILE A 145 10.19 16.04 -4.24
N ASN A 146 11.31 15.40 -3.96
CA ASN A 146 12.33 15.94 -3.04
C ASN A 146 12.96 17.25 -3.54
N TYR A 147 13.15 17.44 -4.85
CA TYR A 147 13.65 18.69 -5.42
C TYR A 147 12.61 19.80 -5.27
N VAL A 148 11.36 19.54 -5.68
CA VAL A 148 10.26 20.51 -5.56
C VAL A 148 10.00 20.90 -4.09
N ALA A 149 10.03 19.94 -3.17
CA ALA A 149 9.86 20.22 -1.75
C ALA A 149 10.96 21.13 -1.16
N LYS A 150 12.14 21.18 -1.78
CA LYS A 150 13.25 22.09 -1.42
C LYS A 150 13.21 23.42 -2.17
N GLY A 151 12.19 23.66 -2.98
CA GLY A 151 12.03 24.88 -3.78
C GLY A 151 12.82 24.88 -5.09
N ASP A 152 13.26 23.73 -5.59
CA ASP A 152 13.89 23.60 -6.89
C ASP A 152 12.84 23.21 -7.95
N HIS A 153 12.53 24.14 -8.84
CA HIS A 153 11.53 23.98 -9.93
C HIS A 153 12.17 23.90 -11.31
N THR A 154 13.46 23.57 -11.40
CA THR A 154 14.22 23.55 -12.66
C THR A 154 14.05 22.25 -13.47
N ALA A 155 13.44 21.21 -12.88
CA ALA A 155 13.26 19.93 -13.54
C ALA A 155 12.23 20.01 -14.69
N ALA A 156 12.50 19.29 -15.78
CA ALA A 156 11.55 19.16 -16.90
C ALA A 156 10.37 18.20 -16.60
N TYR A 157 10.43 17.47 -15.50
CA TYR A 157 9.39 16.58 -15.02
C TYR A 157 8.34 17.37 -14.24
N ASN A 158 7.09 16.91 -14.23
CA ASN A 158 6.01 17.44 -13.41
C ASN A 158 5.15 16.29 -12.88
N ILE A 159 4.38 16.56 -11.82
CA ILE A 159 3.57 15.53 -11.16
C ILE A 159 2.45 14.95 -12.04
N GLY A 160 1.99 15.67 -13.07
CA GLY A 160 1.03 15.14 -14.05
C GLY A 160 1.59 13.96 -14.85
N GLN A 161 2.90 13.90 -15.11
CA GLN A 161 3.53 12.76 -15.76
C GLN A 161 3.53 11.50 -14.87
N TYR A 162 3.50 11.67 -13.55
CA TYR A 162 3.33 10.58 -12.61
C TYR A 162 1.96 9.92 -12.76
N GLU A 163 0.87 10.72 -12.83
CA GLU A 163 -0.49 10.20 -13.01
C GLU A 163 -0.65 9.42 -14.32
N GLU A 164 0.01 9.83 -15.40
CA GLU A 164 -0.04 9.16 -16.70
C GLU A 164 0.67 7.78 -16.70
N ASN A 165 1.61 7.56 -15.79
CA ASN A 165 2.39 6.33 -15.69
C ASN A 165 1.82 5.29 -14.72
N HIS A 166 0.69 5.58 -14.06
CA HIS A 166 0.01 4.59 -13.23
C HIS A 166 -0.49 3.43 -14.12
N SER A 167 0.13 2.26 -13.96
CA SER A 167 -0.19 1.06 -14.72
C SER A 167 -1.46 0.40 -14.19
N ASN A 168 -2.10 -0.43 -15.04
CA ASN A 168 -3.33 -1.17 -14.68
C ASN A 168 -3.03 -2.45 -13.89
N ILE A 169 -2.31 -2.29 -12.76
CA ILE A 169 -1.85 -3.38 -11.88
C ILE A 169 -3.05 -4.18 -11.32
N ASP A 170 -4.13 -3.49 -10.99
CA ASP A 170 -5.35 -4.11 -10.44
C ASP A 170 -5.99 -5.12 -11.40
N GLU A 171 -5.98 -4.85 -12.71
CA GLU A 171 -6.55 -5.73 -13.71
C GLU A 171 -5.83 -7.08 -13.78
N LYS A 172 -4.49 -7.07 -13.76
CA LYS A 172 -3.67 -8.29 -13.77
C LYS A 172 -3.88 -9.15 -12.52
N LEU A 173 -4.00 -8.51 -11.34
CA LEU A 173 -4.27 -9.23 -10.10
C LEU A 173 -5.67 -9.85 -10.11
N ASN A 174 -6.64 -9.13 -10.66
CA ASN A 174 -8.00 -9.64 -10.82
C ASN A 174 -8.04 -10.83 -11.78
N ASP A 175 -7.29 -10.80 -12.89
CA ASP A 175 -7.17 -11.92 -13.82
C ASP A 175 -6.57 -13.15 -13.15
N LEU A 176 -5.52 -13.00 -12.35
CA LEU A 176 -4.92 -14.10 -11.60
C LEU A 176 -5.94 -14.74 -10.64
N LYS A 177 -6.69 -13.94 -9.88
CA LYS A 177 -7.75 -14.45 -9.00
C LYS A 177 -8.84 -15.19 -9.78
N ASN A 178 -9.26 -14.64 -10.92
CA ASN A 178 -10.24 -15.29 -11.80
C ASN A 178 -9.75 -16.63 -12.33
N ILE A 179 -8.47 -16.75 -12.71
CA ILE A 179 -7.88 -18.01 -13.12
C ILE A 179 -8.00 -19.05 -12.00
N ILE A 180 -7.61 -18.68 -10.78
CA ILE A 180 -7.64 -19.58 -9.62
C ILE A 180 -9.09 -19.99 -9.29
N ILE A 181 -10.02 -19.07 -9.27
CA ILE A 181 -11.40 -19.31 -8.83
C ILE A 181 -12.22 -20.08 -9.89
N LYS A 182 -12.03 -19.77 -11.18
CA LYS A 182 -12.96 -20.22 -12.23
C LYS A 182 -12.38 -21.29 -13.14
N TYR A 183 -11.05 -21.30 -13.35
CA TYR A 183 -10.45 -22.06 -14.46
C TYR A 183 -9.41 -23.10 -14.02
N LEU A 184 -9.00 -23.10 -12.75
CA LEU A 184 -8.17 -24.19 -12.26
C LEU A 184 -8.93 -25.52 -12.26
N PRO A 185 -8.35 -26.61 -12.79
CA PRO A 185 -8.93 -27.94 -12.64
C PRO A 185 -8.98 -28.32 -11.17
N TYR A 186 -9.84 -29.29 -10.84
CA TYR A 186 -9.86 -29.85 -9.49
C TYR A 186 -8.46 -30.36 -9.11
N VAL A 187 -8.01 -29.92 -7.95
CA VAL A 187 -6.74 -30.35 -7.33
C VAL A 187 -6.96 -30.53 -5.83
N ASP A 188 -6.32 -31.54 -5.26
CA ASP A 188 -6.32 -31.76 -3.81
C ASP A 188 -5.36 -30.78 -3.10
N ALA A 189 -5.74 -29.51 -3.09
CA ALA A 189 -4.99 -28.37 -2.56
C ALA A 189 -5.91 -27.25 -2.08
N GLN A 190 -7.12 -27.58 -1.62
CA GLN A 190 -8.13 -26.55 -1.31
C GLN A 190 -7.70 -25.62 -0.19
N GLU A 191 -7.01 -26.10 0.83
CA GLU A 191 -6.51 -25.26 1.93
C GLU A 191 -5.43 -24.30 1.43
N GLU A 192 -4.50 -24.76 0.59
CA GLU A 192 -3.43 -23.94 0.02
C GLU A 192 -3.99 -22.90 -0.97
N LEU A 193 -4.98 -23.28 -1.79
CA LEU A 193 -5.68 -22.37 -2.70
C LEU A 193 -6.42 -21.28 -1.94
N ASN A 194 -7.12 -21.63 -0.86
CA ASN A 194 -7.79 -20.66 -0.02
C ASN A 194 -6.78 -19.70 0.62
N ALA A 195 -5.68 -20.22 1.17
CA ALA A 195 -4.63 -19.40 1.77
C ALA A 195 -3.96 -18.47 0.75
N LEU A 196 -3.76 -18.92 -0.49
CA LEU A 196 -3.25 -18.10 -1.59
C LEU A 196 -4.25 -16.99 -1.96
N LEU A 197 -5.53 -17.34 -2.12
CA LEU A 197 -6.58 -16.36 -2.45
C LEU A 197 -6.76 -15.30 -1.36
N PHE A 198 -6.69 -15.69 -0.08
CA PHE A 198 -6.72 -14.72 1.01
C PHE A 198 -5.57 -13.71 0.90
N ASP A 199 -4.35 -14.17 0.63
CA ASP A 199 -3.21 -13.26 0.46
C ASP A 199 -3.38 -12.35 -0.77
N LEU A 200 -3.94 -12.86 -1.89
CA LEU A 200 -4.19 -12.06 -3.08
C LEU A 200 -5.27 -10.99 -2.84
N PHE A 201 -6.34 -11.32 -2.09
CA PHE A 201 -7.35 -10.33 -1.71
C PHE A 201 -6.81 -9.28 -0.72
N GLU A 202 -5.99 -9.70 0.24
CA GLU A 202 -5.34 -8.76 1.17
C GLU A 202 -4.34 -7.85 0.44
N LEU A 203 -3.57 -8.39 -0.52
CA LEU A 203 -2.68 -7.60 -1.36
C LEU A 203 -3.44 -6.56 -2.18
N GLU A 204 -4.56 -6.95 -2.83
CA GLU A 204 -5.38 -6.04 -3.62
C GLU A 204 -5.94 -4.89 -2.77
N ASP A 205 -6.50 -5.21 -1.60
CA ASP A 205 -7.08 -4.20 -0.72
C ASP A 205 -6.02 -3.25 -0.17
N ASP A 206 -4.86 -3.79 0.19
CA ASP A 206 -3.73 -3.01 0.70
C ASP A 206 -3.10 -2.13 -0.39
N PHE A 207 -2.88 -2.68 -1.59
CA PHE A 207 -2.31 -1.95 -2.71
C PHE A 207 -3.23 -0.82 -3.18
N ARG A 208 -4.53 -1.05 -3.27
CA ARG A 208 -5.51 0.01 -3.59
C ARG A 208 -5.47 1.17 -2.59
N LYS A 209 -5.25 0.91 -1.31
CA LYS A 209 -5.09 1.97 -0.29
C LYS A 209 -3.76 2.70 -0.43
N HIS A 210 -2.72 1.98 -0.82
CA HIS A 210 -1.42 2.57 -1.15
C HIS A 210 -1.57 3.55 -2.32
N THR A 211 -2.14 3.12 -3.45
CA THR A 211 -2.43 3.98 -4.60
C THR A 211 -3.35 5.16 -4.25
N LEU A 212 -4.34 4.95 -3.36
CA LEU A 212 -5.18 6.05 -2.89
C LEU A 212 -4.37 7.11 -2.13
N MET A 213 -3.37 6.70 -1.33
CA MET A 213 -2.46 7.65 -0.66
C MET A 213 -1.62 8.44 -1.67
N GLU A 214 -1.24 7.83 -2.77
CA GLU A 214 -0.51 8.50 -3.84
C GLU A 214 -1.42 9.49 -4.58
N ASP A 215 -2.54 9.04 -5.11
CA ASP A 215 -3.44 9.84 -5.93
C ASP A 215 -4.13 10.97 -5.17
N LYS A 216 -4.51 10.72 -3.91
CA LYS A 216 -5.35 11.66 -3.13
C LYS A 216 -4.57 12.45 -2.09
N VAL A 217 -3.31 12.08 -1.83
CA VAL A 217 -2.47 12.79 -0.85
C VAL A 217 -1.19 13.29 -1.49
N LEU A 218 -0.37 12.40 -2.08
CA LEU A 218 0.94 12.78 -2.64
C LEU A 218 0.79 13.71 -3.83
N VAL A 219 0.02 13.34 -4.84
CA VAL A 219 -0.16 14.13 -6.07
C VAL A 219 -0.72 15.52 -5.76
N PRO A 220 -1.82 15.71 -5.01
CA PRO A 220 -2.30 17.04 -4.66
C PRO A 220 -1.31 17.87 -3.83
N LEU A 221 -0.57 17.23 -2.92
CA LEU A 221 0.44 17.90 -2.09
C LEU A 221 1.57 18.46 -2.96
N VAL A 222 2.07 17.65 -3.91
CA VAL A 222 3.14 18.06 -4.82
C VAL A 222 2.64 19.13 -5.81
N SER A 223 1.43 18.99 -6.34
CA SER A 223 0.83 20.01 -7.21
C SER A 223 0.75 21.39 -6.54
N GLN A 224 0.49 21.42 -5.22
CA GLN A 224 0.51 22.69 -4.47
C GLN A 224 1.93 23.25 -4.29
N LEU A 225 2.95 22.39 -4.21
CA LEU A 225 4.34 22.83 -4.12
C LEU A 225 4.86 23.37 -5.46
N GLU A 226 4.47 22.75 -6.60
CA GLU A 226 4.82 23.21 -7.95
C GLU A 226 4.28 24.61 -8.29
N GLN A 227 3.23 25.06 -7.59
CA GLN A 227 2.60 26.37 -7.82
C GLN A 227 3.20 27.50 -6.99
N LYS A 228 4.12 27.22 -6.08
CA LYS A 228 4.78 28.21 -5.22
C LYS A 228 6.06 28.72 -5.84
#